data_17cdcfef8c486e93a2920257a23746c0
#
_entry.id   17cdcfef8c486e93a2920257a23746c0
#
_cell.length_a   1.000
_cell.length_b   1.000
_cell.length_c   1.000
_cell.angle_alpha   90.00
_cell.angle_beta   90.00
_cell.angle_gamma   90.00
#
_symmetry.space_group_name_H-M   'P 1'
#
loop_
_entity.id
_entity.type
_entity.pdbx_description
1 polymer ?
#
loop_
_entity_poly.entity_id
_entity_poly.type
_entity_poly.pdbx_seq_one_letter_code
_entity_poly.pdbx_strand_id
1 'polypeptide(L)'
;MSFEEKHKKGYELLHEQDLDMSLDMARELQKLNPEAAEGFTLEGEIMQKLDQWEMSIKSFDKAIAIEPENGRLYNLRGYSYLNLENVKESEADLNRSIDLSDLPTAHRNLVLFKLMNGDGPGAINYLIGRIKADPRDVENWILMGDLMKKGGHDEKARTYYEQALKMDPENEYARKQIED
;
A
#
# COMPACT_ATOMS: atom_id res chain seq x y z
N MET A 1 -8.33 26.24 -12.80
CA MET A 1 -7.36 25.11 -12.75
C MET A 1 -7.76 24.07 -13.77
N SER A 2 -6.81 23.54 -14.54
CA SER A 2 -7.00 22.38 -15.42
C SER A 2 -7.28 21.10 -14.62
N PHE A 3 -7.61 19.99 -15.32
CA PHE A 3 -7.77 18.69 -14.67
C PHE A 3 -6.50 18.26 -13.94
N GLU A 4 -5.35 18.35 -14.61
CA GLU A 4 -4.04 18.00 -14.06
C GLU A 4 -3.66 18.88 -12.86
N GLU A 5 -3.92 20.17 -12.92
CA GLU A 5 -3.67 21.09 -11.79
C GLU A 5 -4.52 20.73 -10.57
N LYS A 6 -5.80 20.38 -10.78
CA LYS A 6 -6.69 19.96 -9.70
C LYS A 6 -6.27 18.60 -9.11
N HIS A 7 -5.88 17.67 -9.96
CA HIS A 7 -5.38 16.38 -9.53
C HIS A 7 -4.14 16.53 -8.64
N LYS A 8 -3.14 17.30 -9.11
CA LYS A 8 -1.94 17.59 -8.33
C LYS A 8 -2.28 18.27 -7.01
N LYS A 9 -3.13 19.32 -7.04
CA LYS A 9 -3.54 20.05 -5.84
C LYS A 9 -4.28 19.17 -4.85
N GLY A 10 -5.14 18.27 -5.33
CA GLY A 10 -5.85 17.31 -4.49
C GLY A 10 -4.89 16.42 -3.69
N TYR A 11 -3.83 15.89 -4.31
CA TYR A 11 -2.83 15.08 -3.61
C TYR A 11 -1.92 15.92 -2.69
N GLU A 12 -1.58 17.17 -3.05
CA GLU A 12 -0.89 18.07 -2.14
C GLU A 12 -1.71 18.28 -0.85
N LEU A 13 -2.99 18.58 -0.98
CA LEU A 13 -3.90 18.76 0.15
C LEU A 13 -4.07 17.47 0.98
N LEU A 14 -4.14 16.31 0.33
CA LEU A 14 -4.17 15.02 1.02
C LEU A 14 -2.90 14.81 1.86
N HIS A 15 -1.75 15.19 1.33
CA HIS A 15 -0.46 15.11 2.04
C HIS A 15 -0.40 16.11 3.20
N GLU A 16 -0.91 17.33 3.01
CA GLU A 16 -1.03 18.36 4.05
C GLU A 16 -2.11 18.04 5.09
N GLN A 17 -2.85 16.93 4.90
CA GLN A 17 -3.99 16.50 5.71
C GLN A 17 -5.18 17.46 5.71
N ASP A 18 -5.29 18.31 4.73
CA ASP A 18 -6.50 19.11 4.47
C ASP A 18 -7.50 18.26 3.67
N LEU A 19 -8.14 17.33 4.40
CA LEU A 19 -8.98 16.29 3.80
C LEU A 19 -10.26 16.88 3.18
N ASP A 20 -10.81 17.96 3.75
CA ASP A 20 -12.03 18.60 3.23
C ASP A 20 -11.76 19.24 1.87
N MET A 21 -10.69 20.04 1.75
CA MET A 21 -10.34 20.65 0.48
C MET A 21 -9.85 19.62 -0.55
N SER A 22 -9.16 18.57 -0.11
CA SER A 22 -8.79 17.46 -0.99
C SER A 22 -10.01 16.73 -1.56
N LEU A 23 -11.04 16.51 -0.72
CA LEU A 23 -12.31 15.90 -1.15
C LEU A 23 -13.06 16.77 -2.15
N ASP A 24 -13.05 18.10 -1.98
CA ASP A 24 -13.62 19.01 -2.95
C ASP A 24 -12.90 18.92 -4.30
N MET A 25 -11.55 18.80 -4.31
CA MET A 25 -10.78 18.55 -5.53
C MET A 25 -11.16 17.23 -6.20
N ALA A 26 -11.31 16.16 -5.43
CA ALA A 26 -11.74 14.85 -5.95
C ALA A 26 -13.12 14.95 -6.62
N ARG A 27 -14.07 15.63 -5.99
CA ARG A 27 -15.42 15.84 -6.55
C ARG A 27 -15.41 16.71 -7.81
N GLU A 28 -14.55 17.72 -7.86
CA GLU A 28 -14.39 18.54 -9.06
C GLU A 28 -13.76 17.75 -10.22
N LEU A 29 -12.78 16.86 -9.95
CA LEU A 29 -12.21 15.96 -10.95
C LEU A 29 -13.27 15.02 -11.52
N GLN A 30 -14.10 14.41 -10.67
CA GLN A 30 -15.20 13.54 -11.10
C GLN A 30 -16.24 14.27 -11.98
N LYS A 31 -16.51 15.56 -11.69
CA LYS A 31 -17.42 16.39 -12.51
C LYS A 31 -16.79 16.78 -13.85
N LEU A 32 -15.51 17.07 -13.88
CA LEU A 32 -14.79 17.48 -15.09
C LEU A 32 -14.60 16.30 -16.05
N ASN A 33 -14.28 15.13 -15.55
CA ASN A 33 -14.13 13.93 -16.36
C ASN A 33 -14.61 12.68 -15.58
N PRO A 34 -15.90 12.30 -15.73
CA PRO A 34 -16.46 11.12 -15.07
C PRO A 34 -15.87 9.78 -15.55
N GLU A 35 -15.21 9.78 -16.72
CA GLU A 35 -14.55 8.61 -17.31
C GLU A 35 -13.07 8.47 -16.90
N ALA A 36 -12.59 9.37 -16.01
CA ALA A 36 -11.23 9.31 -15.48
C ALA A 36 -11.22 8.75 -14.06
N ALA A 37 -10.30 7.82 -13.79
CA ALA A 37 -10.22 7.13 -12.50
C ALA A 37 -9.67 8.00 -11.36
N GLU A 38 -8.95 9.07 -11.68
CA GLU A 38 -8.17 9.88 -10.73
C GLU A 38 -9.02 10.49 -9.62
N GLY A 39 -10.19 11.04 -9.98
CA GLY A 39 -11.10 11.66 -9.00
C GLY A 39 -11.69 10.65 -8.02
N PHE A 40 -12.00 9.44 -8.49
CA PHE A 40 -12.49 8.35 -7.65
C PHE A 40 -11.35 7.74 -6.82
N THR A 41 -10.15 7.67 -7.38
CA THR A 41 -8.96 7.18 -6.66
C THR A 41 -8.63 8.10 -5.49
N LEU A 42 -8.56 9.41 -5.74
CA LEU A 42 -8.32 10.41 -4.70
C LEU A 42 -9.39 10.36 -3.59
N GLU A 43 -10.69 10.29 -3.96
CA GLU A 43 -11.76 10.12 -2.98
C GLU A 43 -11.58 8.87 -2.13
N GLY A 44 -11.25 7.73 -2.76
CA GLY A 44 -11.00 6.48 -2.04
C GLY A 44 -9.85 6.58 -1.04
N GLU A 45 -8.75 7.21 -1.42
CA GLU A 45 -7.59 7.43 -0.52
C GLU A 45 -7.93 8.39 0.63
N ILE A 46 -8.75 9.43 0.38
CA ILE A 46 -9.26 10.32 1.44
C ILE A 46 -10.15 9.53 2.41
N MET A 47 -11.05 8.69 1.89
CA MET A 47 -11.91 7.86 2.73
C MET A 47 -11.08 6.87 3.58
N GLN A 48 -9.97 6.33 3.06
CA GLN A 48 -9.02 5.54 3.85
C GLN A 48 -8.40 6.36 5.00
N LYS A 49 -8.04 7.61 4.75
CA LYS A 49 -7.50 8.51 5.79
C LYS A 49 -8.51 8.85 6.88
N LEU A 50 -9.80 8.79 6.55
CA LEU A 50 -10.91 9.00 7.47
C LEU A 50 -11.42 7.70 8.12
N ASP A 51 -10.75 6.58 7.92
CA ASP A 51 -11.17 5.23 8.35
C ASP A 51 -12.57 4.82 7.85
N GLN A 52 -13.03 5.45 6.74
CA GLN A 52 -14.33 5.16 6.10
C GLN A 52 -14.15 4.08 5.02
N TRP A 53 -13.84 2.86 5.47
CA TRP A 53 -13.40 1.76 4.62
C TRP A 53 -14.43 1.34 3.57
N GLU A 54 -15.72 1.28 3.92
CA GLU A 54 -16.79 0.93 2.96
C GLU A 54 -16.97 2.00 1.88
N MET A 55 -16.76 3.28 2.23
CA MET A 55 -16.84 4.37 1.25
C MET A 55 -15.62 4.36 0.34
N SER A 56 -14.45 4.09 0.88
CA SER A 56 -13.22 3.92 0.14
C SER A 56 -13.35 2.79 -0.91
N ILE A 57 -13.90 1.63 -0.54
CA ILE A 57 -14.16 0.51 -1.45
C ILE A 57 -15.06 0.95 -2.60
N LYS A 58 -16.17 1.66 -2.31
CA LYS A 58 -17.09 2.15 -3.36
C LYS A 58 -16.42 3.09 -4.35
N SER A 59 -15.50 3.92 -3.89
CA SER A 59 -14.76 4.83 -4.76
C SER A 59 -13.74 4.07 -5.61
N PHE A 60 -13.03 3.09 -5.03
CA PHE A 60 -12.12 2.23 -5.80
C PHE A 60 -12.85 1.30 -6.77
N ASP A 61 -14.07 0.83 -6.45
CA ASP A 61 -14.89 0.06 -7.39
C ASP A 61 -15.16 0.85 -8.68
N LYS A 62 -15.46 2.15 -8.56
CA LYS A 62 -15.66 3.02 -9.72
C LYS A 62 -14.35 3.24 -10.48
N ALA A 63 -13.24 3.47 -9.78
CA ALA A 63 -11.94 3.64 -10.41
C ALA A 63 -11.50 2.36 -11.17
N ILE A 64 -11.70 1.17 -10.58
CA ILE A 64 -11.40 -0.13 -11.19
C ILE A 64 -12.29 -0.41 -12.41
N ALA A 65 -13.56 0.02 -12.37
CA ALA A 65 -14.45 -0.11 -13.54
C ALA A 65 -13.95 0.69 -14.76
N ILE A 66 -13.24 1.80 -14.51
CA ILE A 66 -12.62 2.64 -15.54
C ILE A 66 -11.26 2.04 -15.97
N GLU A 67 -10.44 1.63 -15.00
CA GLU A 67 -9.07 1.12 -15.21
C GLU A 67 -8.90 -0.30 -14.65
N PRO A 68 -9.45 -1.34 -15.28
CA PRO A 68 -9.46 -2.71 -14.74
C PRO A 68 -8.08 -3.39 -14.70
N GLU A 69 -7.08 -2.85 -15.38
CA GLU A 69 -5.70 -3.38 -15.38
C GLU A 69 -4.74 -2.55 -14.51
N ASN A 70 -5.25 -1.60 -13.73
CA ASN A 70 -4.44 -0.80 -12.82
C ASN A 70 -4.26 -1.53 -11.47
N GLY A 71 -3.13 -2.22 -11.30
CA GLY A 71 -2.81 -2.99 -10.09
C GLY A 71 -2.81 -2.15 -8.80
N ARG A 72 -2.48 -0.85 -8.88
CA ARG A 72 -2.53 0.05 -7.71
C ARG A 72 -3.93 0.14 -7.11
N LEU A 73 -4.97 0.18 -7.94
CA LEU A 73 -6.35 0.30 -7.46
C LEU A 73 -6.78 -0.95 -6.67
N TYR A 74 -6.39 -2.13 -7.13
CA TYR A 74 -6.63 -3.38 -6.40
C TYR A 74 -5.86 -3.40 -5.07
N ASN A 75 -4.60 -2.93 -5.04
CA ASN A 75 -3.87 -2.82 -3.78
C ASN A 75 -4.57 -1.89 -2.78
N LEU A 76 -5.04 -0.74 -3.21
CA LEU A 76 -5.75 0.23 -2.38
C LEU A 76 -7.07 -0.35 -1.85
N ARG A 77 -7.87 -1.00 -2.72
CA ARG A 77 -9.13 -1.63 -2.31
C ARG A 77 -8.89 -2.84 -1.40
N GLY A 78 -7.89 -3.67 -1.72
CA GLY A 78 -7.47 -4.80 -0.90
C GLY A 78 -7.07 -4.39 0.52
N TYR A 79 -6.39 -3.25 0.66
CA TYR A 79 -6.09 -2.67 1.97
C TYR A 79 -7.35 -2.22 2.72
N SER A 80 -8.34 -1.66 2.03
CA SER A 80 -9.63 -1.31 2.66
C SER A 80 -10.39 -2.55 3.13
N TYR A 81 -10.43 -3.61 2.31
CA TYR A 81 -11.01 -4.89 2.70
C TYR A 81 -10.29 -5.52 3.90
N LEU A 82 -8.96 -5.37 3.97
CA LEU A 82 -8.17 -5.86 5.09
C LEU A 82 -8.61 -5.21 6.42
N ASN A 83 -8.83 -3.89 6.40
CA ASN A 83 -9.26 -3.16 7.60
C ASN A 83 -10.72 -3.45 8.02
N LEU A 84 -11.54 -3.95 7.11
CA LEU A 84 -12.89 -4.46 7.39
C LEU A 84 -12.90 -5.96 7.75
N GLU A 85 -11.75 -6.61 7.85
CA GLU A 85 -11.62 -8.06 8.07
C GLU A 85 -12.32 -8.91 6.98
N ASN A 86 -12.53 -8.35 5.79
CA ASN A 86 -13.06 -9.04 4.62
C ASN A 86 -11.94 -9.85 3.96
N VAL A 87 -11.60 -10.99 4.58
CA VAL A 87 -10.39 -11.80 4.30
C VAL A 87 -10.30 -12.23 2.84
N LYS A 88 -11.40 -12.75 2.27
CA LYS A 88 -11.39 -13.30 0.90
C LYS A 88 -11.20 -12.23 -0.16
N GLU A 89 -11.92 -11.11 0.00
CA GLU A 89 -11.88 -9.98 -0.92
C GLU A 89 -10.51 -9.30 -0.88
N SER A 90 -9.96 -9.14 0.35
CA SER A 90 -8.62 -8.60 0.54
C SER A 90 -7.54 -9.46 -0.14
N GLU A 91 -7.56 -10.78 0.09
CA GLU A 91 -6.60 -11.70 -0.52
C GLU A 91 -6.67 -11.68 -2.05
N ALA A 92 -7.88 -11.71 -2.59
CA ALA A 92 -8.11 -11.67 -4.04
C ALA A 92 -7.56 -10.39 -4.67
N ASP A 93 -7.84 -9.24 -4.07
CA ASP A 93 -7.39 -7.95 -4.58
C ASP A 93 -5.87 -7.77 -4.47
N LEU A 94 -5.27 -8.16 -3.33
CA LEU A 94 -3.82 -8.07 -3.15
C LEU A 94 -3.06 -8.97 -4.14
N ASN A 95 -3.53 -10.19 -4.38
CA ASN A 95 -2.96 -11.07 -5.40
C ASN A 95 -3.15 -10.49 -6.81
N ARG A 96 -4.34 -9.98 -7.14
CA ARG A 96 -4.58 -9.33 -8.43
C ARG A 96 -3.68 -8.12 -8.66
N SER A 97 -3.43 -7.33 -7.61
CA SER A 97 -2.48 -6.21 -7.67
C SER A 97 -1.08 -6.69 -8.03
N ILE A 98 -0.59 -7.76 -7.40
CA ILE A 98 0.73 -8.33 -7.65
C ILE A 98 0.83 -8.88 -9.08
N ASP A 99 -0.20 -9.56 -9.55
CA ASP A 99 -0.24 -10.11 -10.92
C ASP A 99 -0.20 -9.01 -12.00
N LEU A 100 -0.84 -7.86 -11.74
CA LEU A 100 -0.88 -6.74 -12.68
C LEU A 100 0.34 -5.83 -12.60
N SER A 101 0.89 -5.66 -11.41
CA SER A 101 1.96 -4.70 -11.14
C SER A 101 2.73 -5.12 -9.90
N ASP A 102 3.95 -5.54 -10.03
CA ASP A 102 4.82 -6.00 -8.91
C ASP A 102 5.17 -4.84 -7.94
N LEU A 103 4.13 -4.24 -7.34
CA LEU A 103 4.28 -3.07 -6.48
C LEU A 103 4.79 -3.45 -5.08
N PRO A 104 5.84 -2.80 -4.55
CA PRO A 104 6.33 -3.04 -3.19
C PRO A 104 5.22 -2.92 -2.12
N THR A 105 4.31 -1.96 -2.28
CA THR A 105 3.18 -1.76 -1.38
C THR A 105 2.18 -2.93 -1.38
N ALA A 106 1.99 -3.60 -2.52
CA ALA A 106 1.12 -4.78 -2.59
C ALA A 106 1.72 -5.97 -1.84
N HIS A 107 3.03 -6.17 -1.96
CA HIS A 107 3.74 -7.20 -1.19
C HIS A 107 3.70 -6.92 0.32
N ARG A 108 3.91 -5.66 0.72
CA ARG A 108 3.78 -5.24 2.12
C ARG A 108 2.37 -5.52 2.66
N ASN A 109 1.34 -5.15 1.91
CA ASN A 109 -0.04 -5.39 2.31
C ASN A 109 -0.38 -6.89 2.37
N LEU A 110 0.16 -7.72 1.48
CA LEU A 110 -0.01 -9.17 1.55
C LEU A 110 0.68 -9.78 2.78
N VAL A 111 1.86 -9.28 3.16
CA VAL A 111 2.52 -9.67 4.42
C VAL A 111 1.66 -9.27 5.61
N LEU A 112 1.16 -8.04 5.63
CA LEU A 112 0.26 -7.55 6.69
C LEU A 112 -1.01 -8.40 6.77
N PHE A 113 -1.64 -8.70 5.63
CA PHE A 113 -2.80 -9.60 5.53
C PHE A 113 -2.53 -10.96 6.19
N LYS A 114 -1.40 -11.61 5.84
CA LYS A 114 -1.02 -12.90 6.45
C LYS A 114 -0.87 -12.80 7.96
N LEU A 115 -0.24 -11.72 8.45
CA LEU A 115 -0.06 -11.50 9.88
C LEU A 115 -1.38 -11.28 10.62
N MET A 116 -2.29 -10.48 10.06
CA MET A 116 -3.60 -10.22 10.66
C MET A 116 -4.47 -11.48 10.73
N ASN A 117 -4.30 -12.39 9.77
CA ASN A 117 -4.95 -13.70 9.77
C ASN A 117 -4.21 -14.78 10.58
N GLY A 118 -3.19 -14.42 11.36
CA GLY A 118 -2.44 -15.35 12.21
C GLY A 118 -1.47 -16.26 11.45
N ASP A 119 -1.27 -16.03 10.14
CA ASP A 119 -0.34 -16.80 9.28
C ASP A 119 1.08 -16.20 9.28
N GLY A 120 1.67 -16.06 10.47
CA GLY A 120 3.06 -15.62 10.61
C GLY A 120 4.06 -16.48 9.83
N PRO A 121 3.99 -17.82 9.90
CA PRO A 121 4.83 -18.69 9.08
C PRO A 121 4.67 -18.47 7.57
N GLY A 122 3.45 -18.24 7.08
CA GLY A 122 3.19 -17.92 5.68
C GLY A 122 3.77 -16.58 5.25
N ALA A 123 3.72 -15.57 6.11
CA ALA A 123 4.37 -14.27 5.87
C ALA A 123 5.88 -14.42 5.73
N ILE A 124 6.53 -15.18 6.64
CA ILE A 124 7.97 -15.46 6.59
C ILE A 124 8.34 -16.22 5.30
N ASN A 125 7.62 -17.31 4.98
CA ASN A 125 7.88 -18.09 3.79
C ASN A 125 7.71 -17.27 2.51
N TYR A 126 6.72 -16.41 2.46
CA TYR A 126 6.51 -15.48 1.35
C TYR A 126 7.72 -14.57 1.14
N LEU A 127 8.19 -13.91 2.19
CA LEU A 127 9.36 -13.02 2.11
C LEU A 127 10.65 -13.77 1.79
N ILE A 128 10.84 -15.00 2.31
CA ILE A 128 11.98 -15.86 1.92
C ILE A 128 11.93 -16.13 0.41
N GLY A 129 10.76 -16.42 -0.14
CA GLY A 129 10.57 -16.62 -1.58
C GLY A 129 10.96 -15.38 -2.38
N ARG A 130 10.51 -14.19 -1.97
CA ARG A 130 10.84 -12.91 -2.60
C ARG A 130 12.34 -12.60 -2.55
N ILE A 131 12.97 -12.76 -1.38
CA ILE A 131 14.41 -12.54 -1.19
C ILE A 131 15.24 -13.51 -2.06
N LYS A 132 14.80 -14.76 -2.22
CA LYS A 132 15.46 -15.72 -3.12
C LYS A 132 15.32 -15.36 -4.58
N ALA A 133 14.16 -14.83 -4.99
CA ALA A 133 13.90 -14.42 -6.36
C ALA A 133 14.68 -13.17 -6.74
N ASP A 134 14.71 -12.16 -5.86
CA ASP A 134 15.52 -10.96 -6.00
C ASP A 134 16.20 -10.58 -4.68
N PRO A 135 17.46 -11.02 -4.49
CA PRO A 135 18.22 -10.69 -3.27
C PRO A 135 18.63 -9.21 -3.18
N ARG A 136 18.47 -8.42 -4.25
CA ARG A 136 18.82 -7.00 -4.28
C ARG A 136 17.63 -6.08 -3.97
N ASP A 137 16.42 -6.63 -3.90
CA ASP A 137 15.25 -5.86 -3.51
C ASP A 137 15.34 -5.53 -2.01
N VAL A 138 15.71 -4.28 -1.74
CA VAL A 138 15.92 -3.73 -0.38
C VAL A 138 14.66 -3.84 0.47
N GLU A 139 13.48 -3.63 -0.14
CA GLU A 139 12.20 -3.65 0.55
C GLU A 139 11.91 -5.01 1.18
N ASN A 140 12.25 -6.12 0.51
CA ASN A 140 12.03 -7.46 1.06
C ASN A 140 12.86 -7.72 2.32
N TRP A 141 14.09 -7.17 2.39
CA TRP A 141 14.93 -7.26 3.59
C TRP A 141 14.37 -6.42 4.73
N ILE A 142 13.88 -5.19 4.41
CA ILE A 142 13.23 -4.30 5.39
C ILE A 142 11.99 -4.98 5.95
N LEU A 143 11.09 -5.48 5.09
CA LEU A 143 9.86 -6.16 5.53
C LEU A 143 10.15 -7.40 6.40
N MET A 144 11.22 -8.14 6.12
CA MET A 144 11.62 -9.26 6.96
C MET A 144 12.16 -8.77 8.32
N GLY A 145 12.90 -7.66 8.33
CA GLY A 145 13.35 -7.01 9.57
C GLY A 145 12.16 -6.56 10.43
N ASP A 146 11.20 -5.86 9.83
CA ASP A 146 9.98 -5.41 10.51
C ASP A 146 9.18 -6.59 11.09
N LEU A 147 9.07 -7.66 10.32
CA LEU A 147 8.40 -8.89 10.76
C LEU A 147 9.10 -9.52 11.97
N MET A 148 10.43 -9.60 11.95
CA MET A 148 11.21 -10.12 13.07
C MET A 148 11.12 -9.22 14.31
N LYS A 149 11.19 -7.89 14.14
CA LYS A 149 11.05 -6.91 15.23
C LYS A 149 9.66 -7.01 15.89
N LYS A 150 8.61 -7.10 15.07
CA LYS A 150 7.23 -7.31 15.57
C LYS A 150 7.07 -8.62 16.33
N GLY A 151 7.81 -9.64 15.97
CA GLY A 151 7.86 -10.94 16.67
C GLY A 151 8.76 -10.97 17.91
N GLY A 152 9.38 -9.85 18.30
CA GLY A 152 10.31 -9.77 19.45
C GLY A 152 11.67 -10.42 19.18
N HIS A 153 12.06 -10.54 17.92
CA HIS A 153 13.35 -11.14 17.50
C HIS A 153 14.33 -10.06 17.06
N ASP A 154 14.69 -9.13 17.96
CA ASP A 154 15.43 -7.92 17.65
C ASP A 154 16.80 -8.17 17.01
N GLU A 155 17.57 -9.16 17.46
CA GLU A 155 18.86 -9.52 16.86
C GLU A 155 18.72 -10.00 15.40
N LYS A 156 17.64 -10.76 15.11
CA LYS A 156 17.36 -11.19 13.74
C LYS A 156 16.89 -10.01 12.89
N ALA A 157 16.03 -9.16 13.46
CA ALA A 157 15.57 -7.94 12.78
C ALA A 157 16.76 -7.08 12.35
N ARG A 158 17.68 -6.83 13.28
CA ARG A 158 18.91 -6.09 13.00
C ARG A 158 19.70 -6.70 11.84
N THR A 159 19.88 -8.04 11.84
CA THR A 159 20.57 -8.73 10.74
C THR A 159 19.93 -8.46 9.39
N TYR A 160 18.60 -8.42 9.31
CA TYR A 160 17.89 -8.15 8.06
C TYR A 160 18.00 -6.67 7.63
N TYR A 161 17.94 -5.71 8.56
CA TYR A 161 18.18 -4.30 8.24
C TYR A 161 19.62 -4.06 7.80
N GLU A 162 20.60 -4.74 8.38
CA GLU A 162 22.00 -4.69 7.92
C GLU A 162 22.16 -5.26 6.49
N GLN A 163 21.38 -6.27 6.08
CA GLN A 163 21.38 -6.72 4.68
C GLN A 163 20.76 -5.65 3.77
N ALA A 164 19.67 -5.00 4.17
CA ALA A 164 19.09 -3.88 3.42
C ALA A 164 20.12 -2.76 3.22
N LEU A 165 20.87 -2.37 4.25
CA LEU A 165 21.90 -1.35 4.17
C LEU A 165 23.13 -1.74 3.35
N LYS A 166 23.40 -3.02 3.13
CA LYS A 166 24.45 -3.45 2.16
C LYS A 166 24.03 -3.16 0.71
N MET A 167 22.74 -3.17 0.42
CA MET A 167 22.18 -2.90 -0.92
C MET A 167 21.93 -1.40 -1.12
N ASP A 168 21.40 -0.75 -0.08
CA ASP A 168 21.14 0.71 -0.05
C ASP A 168 21.69 1.32 1.26
N PRO A 169 22.98 1.75 1.26
CA PRO A 169 23.62 2.33 2.44
C PRO A 169 22.98 3.64 2.94
N GLU A 170 22.23 4.34 2.07
CA GLU A 170 21.56 5.61 2.41
C GLU A 170 20.12 5.41 2.88
N ASN A 171 19.65 4.17 3.07
CA ASN A 171 18.30 3.90 3.52
C ASN A 171 18.11 4.37 4.97
N GLU A 172 17.49 5.53 5.13
CA GLU A 172 17.29 6.18 6.43
C GLU A 172 16.44 5.32 7.37
N TYR A 173 15.42 4.62 6.83
CA TYR A 173 14.55 3.78 7.65
C TYR A 173 15.33 2.61 8.26
N ALA A 174 16.05 1.84 7.45
CA ALA A 174 16.83 0.71 7.93
C ALA A 174 17.93 1.15 8.92
N ARG A 175 18.57 2.30 8.68
CA ARG A 175 19.58 2.87 9.57
C ARG A 175 18.98 3.18 10.94
N LYS A 176 17.86 3.88 10.98
CA LYS A 176 17.14 4.19 12.22
C LYS A 176 16.75 2.95 13.01
N GLN A 177 16.29 1.88 12.32
CA GLN A 177 15.90 0.64 13.01
C GLN A 177 17.06 -0.10 13.68
N ILE A 178 18.32 0.17 13.32
CA ILE A 178 19.52 -0.43 13.92
C ILE A 178 20.03 0.40 15.09
N GLU A 179 19.82 1.72 15.06
CA GLU A 179 20.27 2.65 16.08
C GLU A 179 19.37 2.66 17.34
N ASP A 180 18.09 2.29 17.18
CA ASP A 180 17.09 2.15 18.26
C ASP A 180 17.19 0.79 18.97
#